data_4ba4b642a7c6c4bdd4a8113a7a8eaae3
#
_entry.id   4ba4b642a7c6c4bdd4a8113a7a8eaae3
#
_cell.length_a   1.000
_cell.length_b   1.000
_cell.length_c   1.000
_cell.angle_alpha   90.00
_cell.angle_beta   90.00
_cell.angle_gamma   90.00
#
_symmetry.space_group_name_H-M   'P 1'
#
loop_
_entity.id
_entity.type
_entity.pdbx_description
1 polymer ?
#
loop_
_entity_poly.entity_id
_entity_poly.type
_entity_poly.pdbx_seq_one_letter_code
_entity_poly.pdbx_strand_id
1 'polypeptide(L)'
;MSKTTIIDNEYASLWYYPETKIVHHQIKKYIYGEQLQNLLSKGTEVLKKNGAQKWLSDDRSNNALRPQDSEWTDNVWFPNTTKAGWKYWALVQPEKTIGQMNM
;
A
#
# COMPACT_ATOMS: atom_id res chain seq x y z
N MET A 1 13.76 -0.64 -16.37
CA MET A 1 12.36 -0.27 -16.12
C MET A 1 12.31 1.00 -15.28
N SER A 2 11.61 2.00 -15.75
CA SER A 2 11.53 3.26 -15.02
C SER A 2 10.41 3.22 -13.99
N LYS A 3 10.58 3.97 -12.93
CA LYS A 3 9.53 4.16 -11.93
C LYS A 3 9.47 5.62 -11.55
N THR A 4 8.26 6.09 -11.26
CA THR A 4 8.04 7.44 -10.79
C THR A 4 7.94 7.43 -9.28
N THR A 5 8.78 8.21 -8.61
CA THR A 5 8.75 8.32 -7.16
C THR A 5 7.74 9.38 -6.76
N ILE A 6 6.72 8.97 -5.99
CA ILE A 6 5.66 9.86 -5.53
C ILE A 6 5.96 10.34 -4.11
N ILE A 7 6.34 9.42 -3.24
CA ILE A 7 6.72 9.70 -1.85
C ILE A 7 8.02 8.96 -1.58
N ASP A 8 8.94 9.61 -0.89
CA ASP A 8 10.18 8.97 -0.43
C ASP A 8 10.70 9.70 0.79
N ASN A 9 10.50 9.11 1.96
CA ASN A 9 10.99 9.67 3.22
C ASN A 9 11.48 8.55 4.12
N GLU A 10 11.84 8.87 5.36
CA GLU A 10 12.38 7.85 6.26
C GLU A 10 11.36 6.80 6.71
N TYR A 11 10.07 7.08 6.56
CA TYR A 11 9.01 6.18 7.00
C TYR A 11 8.48 5.30 5.88
N ALA A 12 8.39 5.82 4.66
CA ALA A 12 7.76 5.08 3.57
C ALA A 12 8.16 5.63 2.22
N SER A 13 7.97 4.77 1.21
CA SER A 13 8.09 5.17 -0.19
C SER A 13 6.84 4.75 -0.94
N LEU A 14 6.53 5.51 -1.98
CA LEU A 14 5.42 5.21 -2.88
C LEU A 14 5.90 5.46 -4.31
N TRP A 15 5.78 4.44 -5.14
CA TRP A 15 6.22 4.49 -6.54
C TRP A 15 5.09 4.12 -7.47
N TYR A 16 5.19 4.59 -8.70
CA TYR A 16 4.33 4.16 -9.78
C TYR A 16 5.18 3.66 -10.94
N TYR A 17 4.82 2.52 -11.53
CA TYR A 17 5.50 1.92 -12.65
C TYR A 17 4.64 2.09 -13.91
N PRO A 18 4.93 3.09 -14.78
CA PRO A 18 4.06 3.38 -15.91
C PRO A 18 3.91 2.23 -16.91
N GLU A 19 4.96 1.46 -17.09
CA GLU A 19 4.95 0.38 -18.08
C GLU A 19 4.04 -0.76 -17.70
N THR A 20 3.98 -1.10 -16.43
CA THR A 20 3.16 -2.21 -15.92
C THR A 20 1.92 -1.72 -15.19
N LYS A 21 1.82 -0.42 -14.97
CA LYS A 21 0.71 0.22 -14.24
C LYS A 21 0.54 -0.36 -12.84
N ILE A 22 1.64 -0.41 -12.10
CA ILE A 22 1.64 -0.91 -10.72
C ILE A 22 1.87 0.26 -9.77
N VAL A 23 1.02 0.36 -8.75
CA VAL A 23 1.25 1.24 -7.59
C VAL A 23 1.97 0.40 -6.55
N HIS A 24 3.10 0.88 -6.04
CA HIS A 24 3.94 0.13 -5.09
C HIS A 24 4.25 0.99 -3.90
N HIS A 25 3.85 0.55 -2.70
CA HIS A 25 4.29 1.22 -1.49
C HIS A 25 5.21 0.31 -0.68
N GLN A 26 6.15 0.92 0.03
CA GLN A 26 7.03 0.24 0.98
C GLN A 26 7.01 1.01 2.29
N ILE A 27 6.70 0.33 3.37
CA ILE A 27 6.78 0.91 4.72
C ILE A 27 8.14 0.54 5.30
N LYS A 28 8.94 1.56 5.61
CA LYS A 28 10.31 1.39 6.11
C LYS A 28 10.36 1.32 7.63
N LYS A 29 9.50 2.09 8.28
CA LYS A 29 9.37 2.14 9.74
C LYS A 29 7.89 2.08 10.07
N TYR A 30 7.56 1.63 11.27
CA TYR A 30 6.16 1.56 11.68
C TYR A 30 5.49 2.93 11.56
N ILE A 31 4.38 2.97 10.83
CA ILE A 31 3.57 4.18 10.67
C ILE A 31 2.13 3.87 11.06
N TYR A 32 1.41 4.90 11.46
CA TYR A 32 0.02 4.77 11.90
C TYR A 32 -0.70 6.11 11.76
N GLY A 33 -2.02 6.09 11.92
CA GLY A 33 -2.84 7.29 11.90
C GLY A 33 -2.73 8.04 10.59
N GLU A 34 -2.54 9.35 10.70
CA GLU A 34 -2.52 10.25 9.55
C GLU A 34 -1.42 9.91 8.55
N GLN A 35 -0.25 9.49 9.01
CA GLN A 35 0.84 9.11 8.11
C GLN A 35 0.46 7.92 7.22
N LEU A 36 -0.17 6.91 7.82
CA LEU A 36 -0.64 5.75 7.09
C LEU A 36 -1.74 6.14 6.10
N GLN A 37 -2.69 6.95 6.55
CA GLN A 37 -3.79 7.40 5.71
C GLN A 37 -3.30 8.21 4.52
N ASN A 38 -2.33 9.09 4.72
CA ASN A 38 -1.75 9.89 3.65
C ASN A 38 -1.05 9.02 2.61
N LEU A 39 -0.28 8.04 3.06
CA LEU A 39 0.42 7.13 2.16
C LEU A 39 -0.57 6.36 1.28
N LEU A 40 -1.56 5.73 1.90
CA LEU A 40 -2.52 4.90 1.19
C LEU A 40 -3.46 5.73 0.31
N SER A 41 -3.88 6.89 0.78
CA SER A 41 -4.76 7.78 0.01
C SER A 41 -4.04 8.33 -1.22
N LYS A 42 -2.76 8.66 -1.08
CA LYS A 42 -1.96 9.12 -2.21
C LYS A 42 -1.79 8.02 -3.25
N GLY A 43 -1.60 6.79 -2.79
CA GLY A 43 -1.54 5.63 -3.69
C GLY A 43 -2.83 5.44 -4.46
N THR A 44 -3.98 5.59 -3.79
CA THR A 44 -5.29 5.50 -4.43
C THR A 44 -5.45 6.57 -5.51
N GLU A 45 -5.02 7.80 -5.22
CA GLU A 45 -5.05 8.89 -6.18
C GLU A 45 -4.22 8.58 -7.41
N VAL A 46 -3.01 8.06 -7.22
CA VAL A 46 -2.12 7.67 -8.33
C VAL A 46 -2.74 6.56 -9.16
N LEU A 47 -3.31 5.56 -8.51
CA LEU A 47 -3.96 4.43 -9.18
C LEU A 47 -5.11 4.93 -10.06
N LYS A 48 -5.98 5.76 -9.50
CA LYS A 48 -7.14 6.30 -10.22
C LYS A 48 -6.73 7.18 -11.39
N LYS A 49 -5.77 8.06 -11.16
CA LYS A 49 -5.29 9.00 -12.17
C LYS A 49 -4.72 8.30 -13.40
N ASN A 50 -4.06 7.17 -13.20
CA ASN A 50 -3.37 6.46 -14.27
C ASN A 50 -4.17 5.26 -14.81
N GLY A 51 -5.37 5.03 -14.31
CA GLY A 51 -6.16 3.89 -14.72
C GLY A 51 -5.50 2.56 -14.37
N ALA A 52 -4.74 2.53 -13.27
CA ALA A 52 -4.05 1.34 -12.83
C ALA A 52 -5.01 0.41 -12.08
N GLN A 53 -4.67 -0.87 -12.03
CA GLN A 53 -5.49 -1.89 -11.37
C GLN A 53 -4.68 -2.73 -10.39
N LYS A 54 -3.36 -2.56 -10.37
CA LYS A 54 -2.45 -3.41 -9.60
C LYS A 54 -1.79 -2.62 -8.49
N TRP A 55 -1.67 -3.25 -7.32
CA TRP A 55 -1.03 -2.65 -6.16
C TRP A 55 -0.11 -3.66 -5.49
N LEU A 56 1.14 -3.25 -5.28
CA LEU A 56 2.12 -4.05 -4.55
C LEU A 56 2.35 -3.40 -3.18
N SER A 57 2.04 -4.13 -2.13
CA SER A 57 2.20 -3.66 -0.75
C SER A 57 3.40 -4.34 -0.11
N ASP A 58 4.41 -3.57 0.25
CA ASP A 58 5.55 -4.09 1.00
C ASP A 58 5.43 -3.64 2.45
N ASP A 59 4.83 -4.49 3.27
CA ASP A 59 4.52 -4.21 4.67
C ASP A 59 5.41 -4.96 5.64
N ARG A 60 6.60 -5.38 5.19
CA ARG A 60 7.51 -6.17 6.05
C ARG A 60 7.89 -5.46 7.34
N SER A 61 7.96 -4.14 7.31
CA SER A 61 8.31 -3.34 8.49
C SER A 61 7.10 -2.79 9.24
N ASN A 62 5.89 -3.20 8.86
CA ASN A 62 4.66 -2.71 9.47
C ASN A 62 3.65 -3.85 9.54
N ASN A 63 3.94 -4.83 10.38
CA ASN A 63 3.20 -6.10 10.41
C ASN A 63 1.95 -6.09 11.29
N ALA A 64 1.64 -4.98 11.94
CA ALA A 64 0.45 -4.88 12.80
C ALA A 64 -0.12 -3.47 12.74
N LEU A 65 -1.41 -3.38 12.48
CA LEU A 65 -2.13 -2.11 12.51
C LEU A 65 -2.84 -1.93 13.84
N ARG A 66 -2.93 -0.68 14.31
CA ARG A 66 -3.79 -0.37 15.45
C ARG A 66 -5.24 -0.65 15.05
N PRO A 67 -6.13 -0.97 16.01
CA PRO A 67 -7.53 -1.23 15.68
C PRO A 67 -8.18 -0.12 14.85
N GLN A 68 -7.94 1.15 15.21
CA GLN A 68 -8.52 2.26 14.47
C GLN A 68 -7.96 2.40 13.06
N ASP A 69 -6.71 2.02 12.83
CA ASP A 69 -6.11 2.06 11.50
C ASP A 69 -6.64 0.92 10.64
N SER A 70 -6.82 -0.26 11.22
CA SER A 70 -7.43 -1.40 10.55
C SER A 70 -8.87 -1.08 10.13
N GLU A 71 -9.62 -0.47 11.03
CA GLU A 71 -11.00 -0.06 10.76
C GLU A 71 -11.07 0.94 9.60
N TRP A 72 -10.20 1.94 9.62
CA TRP A 72 -10.14 2.92 8.54
C TRP A 72 -9.78 2.26 7.21
N THR A 73 -8.82 1.35 7.22
CA THR A 73 -8.38 0.64 6.03
C THR A 73 -9.54 -0.17 5.43
N ASP A 74 -10.26 -0.90 6.28
CA ASP A 74 -11.35 -1.76 5.82
C ASP A 74 -12.58 -0.98 5.38
N ASN A 75 -12.90 0.11 6.08
CA ASN A 75 -14.16 0.83 5.85
C ASN A 75 -14.04 2.01 4.90
N VAL A 76 -12.86 2.56 4.76
CA VAL A 76 -12.64 3.76 3.94
C VAL A 76 -11.71 3.49 2.77
N TRP A 77 -10.47 3.07 3.06
CA TRP A 77 -9.47 2.92 2.01
C TRP A 77 -9.79 1.82 1.02
N PHE A 78 -10.13 0.64 1.51
CA PHE A 78 -10.39 -0.53 0.66
C PHE A 78 -11.56 -0.27 -0.30
N PRO A 79 -12.74 0.19 0.17
CA PRO A 79 -13.85 0.48 -0.73
C PRO A 79 -13.54 1.59 -1.73
N ASN A 80 -12.89 2.67 -1.29
CA ASN A 80 -12.56 3.79 -2.17
C ASN A 80 -11.58 3.37 -3.25
N THR A 81 -10.59 2.56 -2.90
CA THR A 81 -9.56 2.13 -3.84
C THR A 81 -10.14 1.13 -4.84
N THR A 82 -11.04 0.26 -4.39
CA THR A 82 -11.75 -0.66 -5.28
C THR A 82 -12.58 0.11 -6.31
N LYS A 83 -13.28 1.16 -5.88
CA LYS A 83 -14.03 2.02 -6.80
C LYS A 83 -13.14 2.75 -7.78
N ALA A 84 -11.90 3.02 -7.39
CA ALA A 84 -10.92 3.69 -8.25
C ALA A 84 -10.34 2.76 -9.33
N GLY A 85 -10.62 1.46 -9.27
CA GLY A 85 -10.21 0.51 -10.29
C GLY A 85 -9.28 -0.60 -9.81
N TRP A 86 -8.99 -0.69 -8.53
CA TRP A 86 -8.07 -1.68 -7.98
C TRP A 86 -8.66 -3.09 -8.10
N LYS A 87 -7.90 -4.02 -8.69
CA LYS A 87 -8.34 -5.40 -8.89
C LYS A 87 -7.32 -6.45 -8.46
N TYR A 88 -6.02 -6.13 -8.51
CA TYR A 88 -4.96 -7.09 -8.24
C TYR A 88 -4.05 -6.58 -7.14
N TRP A 89 -3.76 -7.45 -6.19
CA TRP A 89 -2.98 -7.09 -5.01
C TRP A 89 -1.93 -8.14 -4.72
N ALA A 90 -0.68 -7.69 -4.61
CA ALA A 90 0.42 -8.51 -4.12
C ALA A 90 0.90 -7.93 -2.80
N LEU A 91 1.03 -8.79 -1.79
CA LEU A 91 1.40 -8.38 -0.44
C LEU A 91 2.71 -9.06 -0.04
N VAL A 92 3.70 -8.24 0.31
CA VAL A 92 4.95 -8.74 0.87
C VAL A 92 4.86 -8.62 2.39
N GLN A 93 4.89 -9.76 3.08
CA GLN A 93 4.74 -9.84 4.53
C GLN A 93 6.04 -10.30 5.19
N PRO A 94 6.18 -10.07 6.50
CA PRO A 94 7.30 -10.61 7.25
C PRO A 94 7.34 -12.14 7.13
N GLU A 95 8.51 -12.69 6.96
CA GLU A 95 8.70 -14.12 6.85
C GLU A 95 8.08 -14.88 8.02
N LYS A 96 8.23 -14.34 9.22
CA LYS A 96 7.66 -14.92 10.43
C LYS A 96 6.15 -15.11 10.32
N THR A 97 5.45 -14.09 9.80
CA THR A 97 4.00 -14.15 9.63
C THR A 97 3.62 -15.22 8.62
N ILE A 98 4.36 -15.31 7.51
CA ILE A 98 4.11 -16.32 6.49
C ILE A 98 4.31 -17.72 7.08
N GLY A 99 5.36 -17.92 7.85
CA GLY A 99 5.61 -19.19 8.50
C GLY A 99 4.47 -19.62 9.42
N GLN A 100 3.91 -18.69 10.17
CA GLN A 100 2.78 -18.97 11.05
C GLN A 100 1.53 -19.35 10.27
N MET A 101 1.31 -18.72 9.13
CA MET A 101 0.14 -19.01 8.31
C MET A 101 0.22 -20.38 7.65
N ASN A 102 1.40 -20.89 7.45
CA ASN A 102 1.61 -22.20 6.80
C ASN A 102 1.45 -23.37 7.77
N MET A 103 1.29 -23.08 9.04
CA MET A 103 1.07 -24.11 10.04
C MET A 103 -0.39 -24.32 10.34
#